data_8e28529e1b1f43915dae1f14527e7e33
#
_entry.id   8e28529e1b1f43915dae1f14527e7e33
#
_cell.length_a   1.000
_cell.length_b   1.000
_cell.length_c   1.000
_cell.angle_alpha   90.00
_cell.angle_beta   90.00
_cell.angle_gamma   90.00
#
_symmetry.space_group_name_H-M   'P 1'
#
loop_
_entity.id
_entity.type
_entity.pdbx_description
1 polymer ?
#
loop_
_entity_poly.entity_id
_entity_poly.type
_entity_poly.pdbx_seq_one_letter_code
_entity_poly.pdbx_strand_id
1 'polypeptide(L)'
;SLVEKGFTYTEVPLKDNTYDVEAIANAVNDNTRVVVIQRSRGYSTREPLSIADIKIIVDAVKAKNSNTICFVDNCYGEFTELQEPLEAGADIMAGSLIKNAGGGLAPTGGYIVGREDLVEDAAYQLTAPGLGDHMGSYAPGYRLFFQGLFMAPHVVLQALKGAVYTAAVGELLGYDVFPKVNADRYDLIQAINLK
;
A
#
# COMPACT_ATOMS: atom_id res chain seq x y z
N SER A 1 15.91 1.24 -14.96
CA SER A 1 14.64 0.55 -14.64
C SER A 1 14.85 -0.96 -14.53
N LEU A 2 13.92 -1.71 -13.93
CA LEU A 2 13.98 -3.18 -13.90
C LEU A 2 13.95 -3.76 -15.32
N VAL A 3 13.23 -3.13 -16.23
CA VAL A 3 13.16 -3.55 -17.64
C VAL A 3 14.55 -3.48 -18.31
N GLU A 4 15.34 -2.44 -18.04
CA GLU A 4 16.73 -2.34 -18.53
C GLU A 4 17.65 -3.42 -17.96
N LYS A 5 17.29 -3.99 -16.81
CA LYS A 5 17.97 -5.14 -16.21
C LYS A 5 17.47 -6.51 -16.72
N GLY A 6 16.62 -6.52 -17.75
CA GLY A 6 16.12 -7.73 -18.37
C GLY A 6 14.86 -8.34 -17.73
N PHE A 7 14.21 -7.63 -16.81
CA PHE A 7 12.92 -8.04 -16.28
C PHE A 7 11.80 -7.67 -17.23
N THR A 8 10.81 -8.54 -17.40
CA THR A 8 9.56 -8.23 -18.08
C THR A 8 8.56 -7.66 -17.08
N TYR A 9 7.75 -6.71 -17.54
CA TYR A 9 6.67 -6.11 -16.76
C TYR A 9 5.36 -6.29 -17.53
N THR A 10 4.33 -6.75 -16.82
CA THR A 10 2.97 -6.90 -17.35
C THR A 10 2.01 -6.19 -16.41
N GLU A 11 1.20 -5.32 -16.96
CA GLU A 11 0.10 -4.68 -16.23
C GLU A 11 -1.20 -5.42 -16.54
N VAL A 12 -1.98 -5.75 -15.50
CA VAL A 12 -3.32 -6.31 -15.65
C VAL A 12 -4.30 -5.15 -15.58
N PRO A 13 -5.04 -4.87 -16.66
CA PRO A 13 -5.97 -3.75 -16.69
C PRO A 13 -7.14 -3.98 -15.73
N LEU A 14 -7.70 -2.87 -15.24
CA LEU A 14 -8.94 -2.92 -14.48
C LEU A 14 -10.11 -3.33 -15.38
N LYS A 15 -11.07 -4.02 -14.80
CA LYS A 15 -12.36 -4.35 -15.41
C LYS A 15 -13.46 -3.67 -14.59
N ASP A 16 -14.31 -2.90 -15.24
CA ASP A 16 -15.39 -2.16 -14.58
C ASP A 16 -14.90 -1.33 -13.38
N ASN A 17 -13.73 -0.69 -13.55
CA ASN A 17 -13.06 0.14 -12.55
C ASN A 17 -12.58 -0.60 -11.28
N THR A 18 -12.51 -1.94 -11.32
CA THR A 18 -12.00 -2.78 -10.24
C THR A 18 -10.99 -3.82 -10.76
N TYR A 19 -10.36 -4.56 -9.86
CA TYR A 19 -9.44 -5.63 -10.23
C TYR A 19 -10.19 -6.84 -10.84
N ASP A 20 -9.55 -7.49 -11.81
CA ASP A 20 -10.02 -8.74 -12.42
C ASP A 20 -9.18 -9.92 -11.92
N VAL A 21 -9.72 -10.67 -10.97
CA VAL A 21 -9.05 -11.81 -10.35
C VAL A 21 -8.66 -12.87 -11.37
N GLU A 22 -9.53 -13.14 -12.34
CA GLU A 22 -9.27 -14.15 -13.37
C GLU A 22 -8.14 -13.70 -14.30
N ALA A 23 -8.14 -12.45 -14.72
CA ALA A 23 -7.07 -11.87 -15.53
C ALA A 23 -5.73 -11.84 -14.76
N ILE A 24 -5.75 -11.49 -13.46
CA ILE A 24 -4.57 -11.56 -12.59
C ILE A 24 -4.02 -12.99 -12.53
N ALA A 25 -4.87 -13.97 -12.23
CA ALA A 25 -4.47 -15.38 -12.17
C ALA A 25 -3.90 -15.88 -13.49
N ASN A 26 -4.48 -15.48 -14.63
CA ASN A 26 -4.02 -15.88 -15.96
C ASN A 26 -2.70 -15.21 -16.39
N ALA A 27 -2.37 -14.05 -15.83
CA ALA A 27 -1.10 -13.37 -16.08
C ALA A 27 0.08 -14.01 -15.31
N VAL A 28 -0.20 -14.78 -14.23
CA VAL A 28 0.82 -15.46 -13.42
C VAL A 28 1.25 -16.75 -14.11
N ASN A 29 2.58 -16.96 -14.20
CA ASN A 29 3.21 -18.16 -14.74
C ASN A 29 4.48 -18.52 -13.93
N ASP A 30 5.18 -19.59 -14.33
CA ASP A 30 6.37 -20.10 -13.63
C ASP A 30 7.52 -19.08 -13.54
N ASN A 31 7.56 -18.10 -14.45
CA ASN A 31 8.56 -17.05 -14.48
C ASN A 31 8.14 -15.79 -13.71
N THR A 32 6.90 -15.72 -13.23
CA THR A 32 6.40 -14.59 -12.45
C THR A 32 7.06 -14.59 -11.06
N ARG A 33 7.95 -13.64 -10.81
CA ARG A 33 8.68 -13.54 -9.54
C ARG A 33 7.94 -12.72 -8.51
N VAL A 34 7.33 -11.61 -8.94
CA VAL A 34 6.65 -10.67 -8.04
C VAL A 34 5.35 -10.21 -8.68
N VAL A 35 4.30 -10.18 -7.90
CA VAL A 35 3.05 -9.45 -8.19
C VAL A 35 2.99 -8.26 -7.26
N VAL A 36 2.90 -7.05 -7.83
CA VAL A 36 2.78 -5.79 -7.10
C VAL A 36 1.30 -5.41 -6.99
N ILE A 37 0.83 -5.23 -5.78
CA ILE A 37 -0.55 -4.85 -5.47
C ILE A 37 -0.53 -3.46 -4.85
N GLN A 38 -1.09 -2.46 -5.53
CA GLN A 38 -1.26 -1.12 -4.98
C GLN A 38 -2.60 -1.04 -4.25
N ARG A 39 -2.58 -0.88 -2.92
CA ARG A 39 -3.79 -0.84 -2.08
C ARG A 39 -4.61 0.41 -2.33
N SER A 40 -4.01 1.58 -2.18
CA SER A 40 -4.70 2.87 -2.35
C SER A 40 -5.06 3.13 -3.82
N ARG A 41 -6.16 3.87 -4.01
CA ARG A 41 -6.55 4.38 -5.34
C ARG A 41 -5.54 5.37 -5.93
N GLY A 42 -4.72 6.02 -5.11
CA GLY A 42 -3.87 7.12 -5.56
C GLY A 42 -4.69 8.23 -6.23
N TYR A 43 -4.30 8.62 -7.43
CA TYR A 43 -5.01 9.64 -8.23
C TYR A 43 -6.09 9.06 -9.17
N SER A 44 -6.34 7.76 -9.13
CA SER A 44 -7.37 7.14 -9.96
C SER A 44 -8.77 7.23 -9.32
N THR A 45 -9.79 6.94 -10.12
CA THR A 45 -11.19 6.89 -9.66
C THR A 45 -11.60 5.48 -9.21
N ARG A 46 -10.71 4.48 -9.28
CA ARG A 46 -11.00 3.13 -8.82
C ARG A 46 -11.24 3.11 -7.30
N GLU A 47 -11.93 2.10 -6.80
CA GLU A 47 -12.01 1.87 -5.37
C GLU A 47 -10.65 1.42 -4.80
N PRO A 48 -10.28 1.83 -3.58
CA PRO A 48 -9.13 1.26 -2.88
C PRO A 48 -9.40 -0.20 -2.52
N LEU A 49 -8.34 -1.00 -2.37
CA LEU A 49 -8.49 -2.40 -2.01
C LEU A 49 -8.65 -2.56 -0.49
N SER A 50 -9.68 -3.29 -0.07
CA SER A 50 -9.80 -3.79 1.29
C SER A 50 -8.79 -4.91 1.56
N ILE A 51 -8.59 -5.27 2.82
CA ILE A 51 -7.80 -6.45 3.19
C ILE A 51 -8.42 -7.74 2.63
N ALA A 52 -9.74 -7.81 2.55
CA ALA A 52 -10.43 -8.94 1.92
C ALA A 52 -10.13 -9.05 0.41
N ASP A 53 -10.09 -7.92 -0.31
CA ASP A 53 -9.71 -7.89 -1.73
C ASP A 53 -8.26 -8.34 -1.94
N ILE A 54 -7.35 -7.85 -1.09
CA ILE A 54 -5.94 -8.26 -1.12
C ILE A 54 -5.84 -9.77 -0.91
N LYS A 55 -6.58 -10.33 0.04
CA LYS A 55 -6.61 -11.79 0.27
C LYS A 55 -7.05 -12.55 -0.97
N ILE A 56 -8.12 -12.13 -1.63
CA ILE A 56 -8.61 -12.76 -2.86
C ILE A 56 -7.53 -12.75 -3.95
N ILE A 57 -6.85 -11.62 -4.14
CA ILE A 57 -5.77 -11.49 -5.12
C ILE A 57 -4.60 -12.41 -4.76
N VAL A 58 -4.16 -12.39 -3.50
CA VAL A 58 -3.04 -13.23 -3.02
C VAL A 58 -3.35 -14.70 -3.19
N ASP A 59 -4.53 -15.14 -2.78
CA ASP A 59 -4.96 -16.54 -2.93
C ASP A 59 -4.96 -16.98 -4.40
N ALA A 60 -5.44 -16.13 -5.31
CA ALA A 60 -5.45 -16.42 -6.74
C ALA A 60 -4.02 -16.53 -7.33
N VAL A 61 -3.12 -15.63 -6.94
CA VAL A 61 -1.70 -15.67 -7.34
C VAL A 61 -1.02 -16.93 -6.82
N LYS A 62 -1.17 -17.22 -5.53
CA LYS A 62 -0.54 -18.37 -4.88
C LYS A 62 -1.07 -19.72 -5.38
N ALA A 63 -2.34 -19.78 -5.79
CA ALA A 63 -2.92 -20.96 -6.43
C ALA A 63 -2.30 -21.26 -7.80
N LYS A 64 -1.82 -20.26 -8.53
CA LYS A 64 -1.14 -20.41 -9.81
C LYS A 64 0.35 -20.71 -9.66
N ASN A 65 1.03 -19.98 -8.80
CA ASN A 65 2.44 -20.18 -8.50
C ASN A 65 2.72 -19.76 -7.05
N SER A 66 2.86 -20.73 -6.17
CA SER A 66 3.10 -20.50 -4.74
C SER A 66 4.44 -19.78 -4.45
N ASN A 67 5.39 -19.82 -5.38
CA ASN A 67 6.69 -19.16 -5.26
C ASN A 67 6.67 -17.68 -5.65
N THR A 68 5.60 -17.20 -6.30
CA THR A 68 5.45 -15.79 -6.66
C THR A 68 5.29 -14.94 -5.39
N ILE A 69 6.14 -13.93 -5.24
CA ILE A 69 6.08 -12.98 -4.12
C ILE A 69 4.92 -12.01 -4.34
N CYS A 70 4.01 -11.93 -3.38
CA CYS A 70 2.97 -10.91 -3.34
C CYS A 70 3.47 -9.71 -2.52
N PHE A 71 3.79 -8.62 -3.22
CA PHE A 71 4.23 -7.36 -2.63
C PHE A 71 3.10 -6.34 -2.63
N VAL A 72 2.80 -5.74 -1.48
CA VAL A 72 1.76 -4.72 -1.35
C VAL A 72 2.38 -3.34 -1.10
N ASP A 73 2.09 -2.37 -1.98
CA ASP A 73 2.24 -0.96 -1.66
C ASP A 73 1.06 -0.55 -0.77
N ASN A 74 1.35 -0.40 0.52
CA ASN A 74 0.34 -0.14 1.56
C ASN A 74 0.14 1.35 1.86
N CYS A 75 0.79 2.25 1.11
CA CYS A 75 0.64 3.69 1.29
C CYS A 75 -0.82 4.11 1.37
N TYR A 76 -1.17 4.92 2.36
CA TYR A 76 -2.51 5.43 2.68
C TYR A 76 -3.51 4.40 3.21
N GLY A 77 -3.18 3.10 3.20
CA GLY A 77 -4.05 2.04 3.72
C GLY A 77 -3.80 1.70 5.19
N GLU A 78 -2.63 2.05 5.73
CA GLU A 78 -2.24 1.67 7.09
C GLU A 78 -3.23 2.21 8.13
N PHE A 79 -3.65 1.36 9.05
CA PHE A 79 -4.57 1.66 10.15
C PHE A 79 -5.99 2.06 9.71
N THR A 80 -6.39 1.81 8.46
CA THR A 80 -7.77 2.03 7.99
C THR A 80 -8.68 0.84 8.28
N GLU A 81 -8.12 -0.35 8.47
CA GLU A 81 -8.80 -1.58 8.86
C GLU A 81 -8.13 -2.19 10.10
N LEU A 82 -8.73 -3.25 10.65
CA LEU A 82 -8.20 -3.97 11.82
C LEU A 82 -7.02 -4.88 11.50
N GLN A 83 -6.87 -5.26 10.24
CA GLN A 83 -5.82 -6.11 9.72
C GLN A 83 -4.98 -5.36 8.69
N GLU A 84 -3.77 -5.85 8.48
CA GLU A 84 -2.86 -5.35 7.47
C GLU A 84 -2.57 -6.42 6.39
N PRO A 85 -2.01 -6.07 5.23
CA PRO A 85 -1.84 -6.99 4.10
C PRO A 85 -1.11 -8.29 4.40
N LEU A 86 -0.18 -8.32 5.36
CA LEU A 86 0.53 -9.54 5.74
C LEU A 86 -0.40 -10.58 6.36
N GLU A 87 -1.43 -10.14 7.10
CA GLU A 87 -2.45 -11.02 7.68
C GLU A 87 -3.38 -11.60 6.60
N ALA A 88 -3.45 -10.95 5.43
CA ALA A 88 -4.14 -11.44 4.25
C ALA A 88 -3.28 -12.39 3.39
N GLY A 89 -2.03 -12.66 3.80
CA GLY A 89 -1.13 -13.59 3.13
C GLY A 89 -0.13 -12.95 2.15
N ALA A 90 -0.01 -11.62 2.12
CA ALA A 90 1.06 -10.97 1.39
C ALA A 90 2.43 -11.37 1.96
N ASP A 91 3.43 -11.54 1.10
CA ASP A 91 4.78 -11.93 1.54
C ASP A 91 5.56 -10.73 2.12
N ILE A 92 5.31 -9.56 1.58
CA ILE A 92 6.00 -8.33 1.95
C ILE A 92 5.12 -7.12 1.63
N MET A 93 5.19 -6.10 2.47
CA MET A 93 4.57 -4.81 2.22
C MET A 93 5.55 -3.68 2.48
N ALA A 94 5.33 -2.56 1.82
CA ALA A 94 6.06 -1.33 2.06
C ALA A 94 5.12 -0.13 2.08
N GLY A 95 5.55 0.92 2.74
CA GLY A 95 4.83 2.18 2.78
C GLY A 95 5.73 3.35 3.14
N SER A 96 5.15 4.54 3.15
CA SER A 96 5.87 5.77 3.42
C SER A 96 5.62 6.27 4.84
N LEU A 97 6.70 6.57 5.55
CA LEU A 97 6.63 7.14 6.91
C LEU A 97 6.26 8.63 6.92
N ILE A 98 6.29 9.30 5.75
CA ILE A 98 5.73 10.68 5.65
C ILE A 98 4.20 10.68 5.47
N LYS A 99 3.57 9.51 5.49
CA LYS A 99 2.12 9.29 5.38
C LYS A 99 1.58 8.68 6.67
N ASN A 100 0.60 7.78 6.56
CA ASN A 100 -0.13 7.19 7.68
C ASN A 100 0.79 6.68 8.80
N ALA A 101 1.71 5.78 8.49
CA ALA A 101 2.53 5.09 9.48
C ALA A 101 3.49 6.02 10.27
N GLY A 102 3.79 7.19 9.73
CA GLY A 102 4.63 8.18 10.42
C GLY A 102 3.88 9.11 11.36
N GLY A 103 2.53 9.04 11.41
CA GLY A 103 1.70 9.79 12.39
C GLY A 103 1.90 11.30 12.36
N GLY A 104 2.33 11.88 11.24
CA GLY A 104 2.63 13.30 11.08
C GLY A 104 3.92 13.76 11.78
N LEU A 105 4.70 12.85 12.36
CA LEU A 105 5.94 13.17 13.10
C LEU A 105 7.20 12.69 12.42
N ALA A 106 7.14 11.58 11.67
CA ALA A 106 8.30 11.07 10.96
C ALA A 106 8.74 12.06 9.86
N PRO A 107 10.00 12.52 9.87
CA PRO A 107 10.45 13.59 8.97
C PRO A 107 10.71 13.11 7.54
N THR A 108 10.86 11.81 7.33
CA THR A 108 11.23 11.19 6.05
C THR A 108 11.04 9.68 6.14
N GLY A 109 11.41 8.96 5.09
CA GLY A 109 11.61 7.52 5.11
C GLY A 109 10.40 6.70 4.69
N GLY A 110 10.63 5.41 4.69
CA GLY A 110 9.64 4.37 4.45
C GLY A 110 9.88 3.20 5.39
N TYR A 111 8.99 2.24 5.33
CA TYR A 111 9.12 0.97 6.02
C TYR A 111 8.94 -0.19 5.04
N ILE A 112 9.56 -1.29 5.37
CA ILE A 112 9.36 -2.59 4.71
C ILE A 112 9.12 -3.59 5.83
N VAL A 113 8.06 -4.39 5.69
CA VAL A 113 7.67 -5.43 6.66
C VAL A 113 7.22 -6.67 5.89
N GLY A 114 7.58 -7.84 6.36
CA GLY A 114 7.20 -9.09 5.71
C GLY A 114 8.13 -10.25 6.08
N ARG A 115 8.26 -11.18 5.18
CA ARG A 115 9.17 -12.33 5.33
C ARG A 115 10.60 -11.85 5.57
N GLU A 116 11.26 -12.48 6.52
CA GLU A 116 12.60 -12.12 6.98
C GLU A 116 13.62 -12.08 5.83
N ASP A 117 13.64 -13.13 4.99
CA ASP A 117 14.53 -13.22 3.83
C ASP A 117 14.38 -12.03 2.86
N LEU A 118 13.14 -11.60 2.59
CA LEU A 118 12.87 -10.49 1.69
C LEU A 118 13.21 -9.12 2.32
N VAL A 119 13.00 -8.98 3.62
CA VAL A 119 13.35 -7.75 4.34
C VAL A 119 14.87 -7.61 4.45
N GLU A 120 15.59 -8.71 4.69
CA GLU A 120 17.07 -8.75 4.71
C GLU A 120 17.65 -8.39 3.34
N ASP A 121 17.16 -8.99 2.26
CA ASP A 121 17.56 -8.66 0.89
C ASP A 121 17.36 -7.17 0.57
N ALA A 122 16.21 -6.61 0.99
CA ALA A 122 15.92 -5.19 0.83
C ALA A 122 16.90 -4.30 1.62
N ALA A 123 17.28 -4.70 2.84
CA ALA A 123 18.24 -3.97 3.65
C ALA A 123 19.63 -3.94 3.00
N TYR A 124 20.10 -5.08 2.46
CA TYR A 124 21.35 -5.14 1.71
C TYR A 124 21.33 -4.31 0.43
N GLN A 125 20.19 -4.16 -0.20
CA GLN A 125 20.05 -3.34 -1.42
C GLN A 125 19.99 -1.84 -1.13
N LEU A 126 19.47 -1.44 0.04
CA LEU A 126 19.27 -0.04 0.42
C LEU A 126 20.50 0.60 1.07
N THR A 127 21.38 -0.20 1.66
CA THR A 127 22.56 0.27 2.39
C THR A 127 23.84 0.05 1.57
N ALA A 128 24.98 0.42 2.13
CA ALA A 128 26.27 0.16 1.49
C ALA A 128 26.54 -1.36 1.44
N PRO A 129 27.29 -1.84 0.44
CA PRO A 129 27.61 -3.26 0.29
C PRO A 129 28.12 -3.89 1.58
N GLY A 130 27.49 -4.99 2.00
CA GLY A 130 27.87 -5.76 3.19
C GLY A 130 27.36 -5.21 4.52
N LEU A 131 26.65 -4.09 4.56
CA LEU A 131 26.15 -3.51 5.81
C LEU A 131 24.75 -4.04 6.21
N GLY A 132 23.86 -4.29 5.25
CA GLY A 132 22.49 -4.72 5.58
C GLY A 132 21.83 -3.76 6.58
N ASP A 133 21.33 -4.32 7.68
CA ASP A 133 20.66 -3.57 8.76
C ASP A 133 21.59 -3.15 9.92
N HIS A 134 22.89 -3.51 9.87
CA HIS A 134 23.82 -3.30 10.99
C HIS A 134 24.01 -1.84 11.40
N MET A 135 23.77 -0.87 10.52
CA MET A 135 24.03 0.53 10.78
C MET A 135 22.79 1.45 10.69
N GLY A 136 21.65 0.97 10.52
CA GLY A 136 20.48 1.83 10.33
C GLY A 136 20.64 2.88 9.22
N SER A 137 19.53 3.36 8.68
CA SER A 137 19.49 4.25 7.50
C SER A 137 19.39 5.75 7.84
N TYR A 138 19.37 6.13 9.14
CA TYR A 138 19.07 7.51 9.54
C TYR A 138 19.88 7.94 10.76
N ALA A 139 20.89 8.80 10.53
CA ALA A 139 21.86 9.24 11.54
C ALA A 139 21.27 10.04 12.72
N PRO A 140 20.22 10.90 12.56
CA PRO A 140 19.65 11.65 13.69
C PRO A 140 18.89 10.80 14.71
N GLY A 141 18.71 9.50 14.45
CA GLY A 141 18.01 8.56 15.34
C GLY A 141 16.50 8.45 15.07
N TYR A 142 15.88 7.43 15.66
CA TYR A 142 14.55 6.96 15.27
C TYR A 142 13.42 7.38 16.22
N ARG A 143 13.65 8.26 17.20
CA ARG A 143 12.64 8.65 18.19
C ARG A 143 11.34 9.14 17.55
N LEU A 144 11.44 10.05 16.57
CA LEU A 144 10.25 10.61 15.91
C LEU A 144 9.49 9.58 15.09
N PHE A 145 10.19 8.59 14.54
CA PHE A 145 9.57 7.48 13.80
C PHE A 145 8.73 6.60 14.75
N PHE A 146 9.30 6.18 15.88
CA PHE A 146 8.56 5.38 16.86
C PHE A 146 7.43 6.16 17.51
N GLN A 147 7.63 7.42 17.84
CA GLN A 147 6.57 8.27 18.37
C GLN A 147 5.46 8.47 17.33
N GLY A 148 5.83 8.69 16.07
CA GLY A 148 4.88 8.80 14.95
C GLY A 148 4.07 7.53 14.78
N LEU A 149 4.71 6.36 14.77
CA LEU A 149 4.04 5.07 14.66
C LEU A 149 3.06 4.84 15.81
N PHE A 150 3.44 5.19 17.05
CA PHE A 150 2.57 5.10 18.21
C PHE A 150 1.32 6.00 18.07
N MET A 151 1.48 7.19 17.51
CA MET A 151 0.38 8.14 17.30
C MET A 151 -0.43 7.85 16.02
N ALA A 152 0.10 7.08 15.08
CA ALA A 152 -0.46 6.89 13.75
C ALA A 152 -1.93 6.43 13.74
N PRO A 153 -2.38 5.47 14.55
CA PRO A 153 -3.80 5.07 14.53
C PRO A 153 -4.75 6.23 14.85
N HIS A 154 -4.39 7.08 15.83
CA HIS A 154 -5.17 8.26 16.17
C HIS A 154 -5.16 9.31 15.04
N VAL A 155 -3.99 9.57 14.46
CA VAL A 155 -3.83 10.55 13.36
C VAL A 155 -4.62 10.10 12.13
N VAL A 156 -4.54 8.82 11.76
CA VAL A 156 -5.30 8.23 10.66
C VAL A 156 -6.82 8.34 10.90
N LEU A 157 -7.28 8.07 12.12
CA LEU A 157 -8.69 8.26 12.47
C LEU A 157 -9.16 9.71 12.26
N GLN A 158 -8.35 10.70 12.66
CA GLN A 158 -8.69 12.11 12.44
C GLN A 158 -8.67 12.46 10.93
N ALA A 159 -7.73 11.93 10.18
CA ALA A 159 -7.67 12.12 8.73
C ALA A 159 -8.90 11.51 8.02
N LEU A 160 -9.34 10.29 8.41
CA LEU A 160 -10.57 9.67 7.90
C LEU A 160 -11.80 10.54 8.21
N LYS A 161 -11.94 11.06 9.43
CA LYS A 161 -13.03 11.99 9.80
C LYS A 161 -12.99 13.25 8.93
N GLY A 162 -11.80 13.81 8.70
CA GLY A 162 -11.61 14.96 7.81
C GLY A 162 -12.02 14.65 6.37
N ALA A 163 -11.67 13.48 5.86
CA ALA A 163 -12.05 13.04 4.52
C ALA A 163 -13.59 12.90 4.37
N VAL A 164 -14.24 12.24 5.35
CA VAL A 164 -15.71 12.11 5.36
C VAL A 164 -16.39 13.48 5.44
N TYR A 165 -15.90 14.37 6.30
CA TYR A 165 -16.41 15.74 6.41
C TYR A 165 -16.27 16.51 5.09
N THR A 166 -15.10 16.39 4.43
CA THR A 166 -14.82 17.02 3.14
C THR A 166 -15.77 16.49 2.05
N ALA A 167 -16.02 15.17 2.03
CA ALA A 167 -16.99 14.58 1.12
C ALA A 167 -18.40 15.16 1.34
N ALA A 168 -18.85 15.23 2.62
CA ALA A 168 -20.18 15.74 2.96
C ALA A 168 -20.34 17.21 2.53
N VAL A 169 -19.36 18.05 2.81
CA VAL A 169 -19.39 19.46 2.38
C VAL A 169 -19.38 19.57 0.86
N GLY A 170 -18.54 18.77 0.18
CA GLY A 170 -18.47 18.76 -1.29
C GLY A 170 -19.82 18.39 -1.92
N GLU A 171 -20.48 17.34 -1.42
CA GLU A 171 -21.81 16.92 -1.89
C GLU A 171 -22.87 18.01 -1.65
N LEU A 172 -22.87 18.63 -0.47
CA LEU A 172 -23.80 19.73 -0.15
C LEU A 172 -23.62 20.96 -1.07
N LEU A 173 -22.40 21.21 -1.52
CA LEU A 173 -22.06 22.29 -2.45
C LEU A 173 -22.29 21.89 -3.92
N GLY A 174 -22.74 20.67 -4.20
CA GLY A 174 -23.03 20.17 -5.54
C GLY A 174 -21.80 19.76 -6.35
N TYR A 175 -20.65 19.49 -5.69
CA TYR A 175 -19.48 18.91 -6.31
C TYR A 175 -19.60 17.39 -6.39
N ASP A 176 -18.95 16.83 -7.41
CA ASP A 176 -18.78 15.40 -7.49
C ASP A 176 -17.53 14.98 -6.67
N VAL A 177 -17.72 14.10 -5.71
CA VAL A 177 -16.68 13.70 -4.75
C VAL A 177 -16.45 12.19 -4.78
N PHE A 178 -15.21 11.77 -4.58
CA PHE A 178 -14.78 10.38 -4.55
C PHE A 178 -13.81 10.11 -3.39
N PRO A 179 -14.11 9.15 -2.49
CA PRO A 179 -15.38 8.41 -2.37
C PRO A 179 -16.52 9.28 -1.89
N LYS A 180 -17.75 8.78 -2.02
CA LYS A 180 -18.96 9.43 -1.49
C LYS A 180 -18.95 9.41 0.05
N VAL A 181 -19.80 10.25 0.67
CA VAL A 181 -19.82 10.38 2.14
C VAL A 181 -20.07 9.06 2.86
N ASN A 182 -20.94 8.20 2.30
CA ASN A 182 -21.33 6.91 2.89
C ASN A 182 -20.54 5.71 2.32
N ALA A 183 -19.52 5.94 1.51
CA ALA A 183 -18.71 4.85 0.96
C ALA A 183 -17.75 4.28 2.01
N ASP A 184 -17.48 2.98 1.91
CA ASP A 184 -16.40 2.34 2.66
C ASP A 184 -15.04 2.94 2.28
N ARG A 185 -14.14 3.02 3.24
CA ARG A 185 -12.84 3.66 3.07
C ARG A 185 -11.72 2.74 3.51
N TYR A 186 -10.85 2.40 2.57
CA TYR A 186 -9.68 1.55 2.77
C TYR A 186 -8.38 2.32 2.51
N ASP A 187 -8.48 3.63 2.26
CA ASP A 187 -7.39 4.60 2.22
C ASP A 187 -7.85 5.99 2.71
N LEU A 188 -6.94 6.95 2.75
CA LEU A 188 -7.22 8.33 3.18
C LEU A 188 -7.58 9.28 2.04
N ILE A 189 -7.63 8.81 0.81
CA ILE A 189 -7.81 9.67 -0.35
C ILE A 189 -9.24 10.19 -0.43
N GLN A 190 -9.38 11.51 -0.57
CA GLN A 190 -10.63 12.19 -0.87
C GLN A 190 -10.41 13.12 -2.06
N ALA A 191 -11.05 12.84 -3.16
CA ALA A 191 -11.04 13.68 -4.34
C ALA A 191 -12.32 14.52 -4.43
N ILE A 192 -12.18 15.75 -4.94
CA ILE A 192 -13.29 16.65 -5.31
C ILE A 192 -13.05 17.01 -6.76
N ASN A 193 -14.04 16.75 -7.61
CA ASN A 193 -13.99 17.17 -9.02
C ASN A 193 -14.47 18.63 -9.11
N LEU A 194 -13.53 19.51 -9.39
CA LEU A 194 -13.83 20.94 -9.61
C LEU A 194 -14.33 21.12 -11.04
N LYS A 195 -15.47 21.79 -11.17
CA LYS A 195 -16.05 22.12 -12.48
C LYS A 195 -15.28 23.23 -13.16
#